data_27327aa8d4ea2e8c87b8da3ad7679e36
#
_entry.id   27327aa8d4ea2e8c87b8da3ad7679e36
#
_cell.length_a   1.000
_cell.length_b   1.000
_cell.length_c   1.000
_cell.angle_alpha   90.00
_cell.angle_beta   90.00
_cell.angle_gamma   90.00
#
_symmetry.space_group_name_H-M   'P 1'
#
loop_
_entity.id
_entity.type
_entity.pdbx_description
1 polymer ?
#
loop_
_entity_poly.entity_id
_entity_poly.type
_entity_poly.pdbx_seq_one_letter_code
_entity_poly.pdbx_strand_id
1 'polypeptide(L)'
;MDRSFDRLNLDHLKKQAKQLIRLYRARDAATMARFRSTLPATAGLSNEDLLSRGLRLHDAQSCVAREHGFASWPDLKRYVEVQAVAQKERAVRVLHWAQLIYSGDVSGTVNRANPSVALRILADDPELVAGDPYLACAIGDERALRQATQADPAWVNLSGGPLRLPPLVAVAHSSLLRVEEFREQLHRSAELLIADGADVNQHIHSRWPPGSLSEPDQRYSLSALYGAAGSNHDPDLTKLLLESGADPNDGESLYHSLENPACTRLLLEHGARIAESNAIYRAMDLDDDTALRLLLEHGGDPNEPARNPPLTDWGSPLAWAIRRRRPRHAKALLDAGADASRSTPDGASPYQLALRFGLSEVAALLRERIDVPDISDEERFVAACARGDETEARTIRSRRPDLPAALPPVQLRLLPEMAAEGADDAVRLMVSLGWPIAVRGGDWDASALNLAVFRGNAALTRFLLEHGAKWTEQHGYDDNACGSLSWASLNEPVEGGDWVGCARALLDHGMPRATVVPDDPESVLIAGVRKQFSDEVTEELLG
;
A
#
# COMPACT_ATOMS: atom_id res chain seq x y z
N MET A 1 38.09 -4.31 22.87
CA MET A 1 38.01 -5.11 21.63
C MET A 1 37.61 -4.17 20.51
N ASP A 2 38.57 -3.82 19.73
CA ASP A 2 38.45 -2.86 18.64
C ASP A 2 37.66 -3.52 17.50
N ARG A 3 36.37 -3.20 17.38
CA ARG A 3 35.57 -3.56 16.20
C ARG A 3 35.82 -2.44 15.18
N SER A 4 36.88 -2.58 14.39
CA SER A 4 36.94 -1.85 13.12
C SER A 4 35.71 -2.27 12.32
N PHE A 5 34.71 -1.41 12.28
CA PHE A 5 33.56 -1.56 11.42
C PHE A 5 34.08 -1.45 9.98
N ASP A 6 34.37 -2.59 9.35
CA ASP A 6 34.48 -2.66 7.90
C ASP A 6 33.19 -2.04 7.33
N ARG A 7 33.31 -0.92 6.59
CA ARG A 7 32.18 -0.21 6.01
C ARG A 7 31.41 -1.18 5.15
N LEU A 8 30.16 -1.43 5.52
CA LEU A 8 29.26 -2.28 4.74
C LEU A 8 29.17 -1.73 3.31
N ASN A 9 29.40 -2.59 2.33
CA ASN A 9 29.32 -2.26 0.92
C ASN A 9 28.19 -3.07 0.29
N LEU A 10 27.24 -2.39 -0.34
CA LEU A 10 26.04 -3.01 -0.90
C LEU A 10 26.36 -4.08 -1.95
N ASP A 11 27.34 -3.83 -2.82
CA ASP A 11 27.77 -4.81 -3.83
C ASP A 11 28.35 -6.07 -3.21
N HIS A 12 29.10 -5.91 -2.08
CA HIS A 12 29.62 -7.04 -1.35
C HIS A 12 28.49 -7.86 -0.71
N LEU A 13 27.52 -7.20 -0.09
CA LEU A 13 26.35 -7.83 0.51
C LEU A 13 25.48 -8.55 -0.53
N LYS A 14 25.23 -7.93 -1.70
CA LYS A 14 24.55 -8.57 -2.83
C LYS A 14 25.32 -9.84 -3.29
N LYS A 15 26.64 -9.79 -3.39
CA LYS A 15 27.46 -10.96 -3.73
C LYS A 15 27.37 -12.05 -2.68
N GLN A 16 27.35 -11.69 -1.38
CA GLN A 16 27.18 -12.66 -0.30
C GLN A 16 25.82 -13.38 -0.40
N ALA A 17 24.72 -12.65 -0.61
CA ALA A 17 23.41 -13.25 -0.77
C ALA A 17 23.35 -14.20 -1.98
N LYS A 18 23.90 -13.79 -3.13
CA LYS A 18 23.99 -14.65 -4.33
C LYS A 18 24.83 -15.90 -4.09
N GLN A 19 25.92 -15.78 -3.38
CA GLN A 19 26.74 -16.92 -3.01
C GLN A 19 26.01 -17.85 -2.05
N LEU A 20 25.31 -17.31 -1.06
CA LEU A 20 24.55 -18.08 -0.08
C LEU A 20 23.49 -18.95 -0.75
N ILE A 21 22.68 -18.38 -1.67
CA ILE A 21 21.67 -19.15 -2.38
C ILE A 21 22.28 -20.19 -3.34
N ARG A 22 23.44 -19.90 -3.95
CA ARG A 22 24.15 -20.88 -4.77
C ARG A 22 24.63 -22.07 -3.94
N LEU A 23 25.19 -21.83 -2.75
CA LEU A 23 25.64 -22.87 -1.84
C LEU A 23 24.48 -23.69 -1.28
N TYR A 24 23.36 -23.06 -0.97
CA TYR A 24 22.13 -23.75 -0.60
C TYR A 24 21.67 -24.73 -1.70
N ARG A 25 21.63 -24.30 -2.95
CA ARG A 25 21.31 -25.18 -4.10
C ARG A 25 22.31 -26.31 -4.28
N ALA A 26 23.57 -26.09 -3.88
CA ALA A 26 24.60 -27.12 -3.84
C ALA A 26 24.54 -28.01 -2.58
N ARG A 27 23.55 -27.84 -1.72
CA ARG A 27 23.34 -28.60 -0.47
C ARG A 27 24.46 -28.46 0.57
N ASP A 28 25.09 -27.28 0.62
CA ASP A 28 26.17 -27.02 1.58
C ASP A 28 25.62 -27.01 3.03
N ALA A 29 26.17 -27.84 3.89
CA ALA A 29 25.70 -28.04 5.26
C ALA A 29 25.82 -26.78 6.13
N ALA A 30 26.90 -26.01 5.95
CA ALA A 30 27.14 -24.78 6.71
C ALA A 30 26.10 -23.70 6.32
N THR A 31 25.81 -23.60 5.03
CA THR A 31 24.78 -22.67 4.50
C THR A 31 23.38 -23.05 5.02
N MET A 32 23.03 -24.32 5.06
CA MET A 32 21.75 -24.76 5.63
C MET A 32 21.64 -24.44 7.12
N ALA A 33 22.73 -24.59 7.86
CA ALA A 33 22.77 -24.20 9.28
C ALA A 33 22.59 -22.68 9.46
N ARG A 34 23.17 -21.85 8.58
CA ARG A 34 22.97 -20.38 8.58
C ARG A 34 21.51 -20.01 8.38
N PHE A 35 20.83 -20.57 7.39
CA PHE A 35 19.42 -20.31 7.17
C PHE A 35 18.58 -20.68 8.41
N ARG A 36 18.80 -21.86 9.01
CA ARG A 36 18.07 -22.30 10.21
C ARG A 36 18.28 -21.39 11.42
N SER A 37 19.50 -20.88 11.60
CA SER A 37 19.80 -20.00 12.74
C SER A 37 19.28 -18.58 12.56
N THR A 38 19.02 -18.15 11.32
CA THR A 38 18.79 -16.76 10.99
C THR A 38 17.33 -16.49 10.57
N LEU A 39 16.70 -17.42 9.85
CA LEU A 39 15.33 -17.25 9.39
C LEU A 39 14.35 -17.99 10.31
N PRO A 40 13.43 -17.29 11.01
CA PRO A 40 12.46 -17.93 11.90
C PRO A 40 11.65 -19.05 11.22
N ALA A 41 11.27 -18.85 9.96
CA ALA A 41 10.48 -19.81 9.18
C ALA A 41 11.22 -21.11 8.85
N THR A 42 12.54 -21.18 9.09
CA THR A 42 13.38 -22.35 8.81
C THR A 42 13.94 -23.00 10.08
N ALA A 43 13.66 -22.42 11.25
CA ALA A 43 14.11 -22.93 12.54
C ALA A 43 13.58 -24.35 12.77
N GLY A 44 14.46 -25.27 13.15
CA GLY A 44 14.09 -26.66 13.45
C GLY A 44 13.81 -27.57 12.24
N LEU A 45 13.86 -27.05 11.01
CA LEU A 45 13.65 -27.89 9.82
C LEU A 45 14.84 -28.86 9.58
N SER A 46 14.53 -30.07 9.09
CA SER A 46 15.53 -30.98 8.56
C SER A 46 16.18 -30.41 7.27
N ASN A 47 17.27 -31.01 6.80
CA ASN A 47 17.88 -30.60 5.54
C ASN A 47 16.94 -30.85 4.34
N GLU A 48 16.16 -31.94 4.39
CA GLU A 48 15.20 -32.28 3.33
C GLU A 48 14.03 -31.32 3.29
N ASP A 49 13.45 -30.99 4.46
CA ASP A 49 12.37 -30.01 4.57
C ASP A 49 12.83 -28.62 4.15
N LEU A 50 14.05 -28.23 4.54
CA LEU A 50 14.61 -26.95 4.13
C LEU A 50 14.80 -26.87 2.61
N LEU A 51 15.26 -27.95 1.96
CA LEU A 51 15.38 -28.02 0.51
C LEU A 51 14.03 -28.01 -0.20
N SER A 52 13.03 -28.71 0.36
CA SER A 52 11.67 -28.74 -0.21
C SER A 52 11.00 -27.37 -0.20
N ARG A 53 11.40 -26.48 0.70
CA ARG A 53 10.92 -25.08 0.71
C ARG A 53 11.35 -24.25 -0.49
N GLY A 54 12.42 -24.64 -1.19
CA GLY A 54 12.85 -23.97 -2.39
C GLY A 54 13.25 -22.52 -2.14
N LEU A 55 14.11 -22.27 -1.11
CA LEU A 55 14.55 -20.92 -0.76
C LEU A 55 15.10 -20.16 -1.97
N ARG A 56 14.78 -18.87 -2.03
CA ARG A 56 15.09 -17.95 -3.13
C ARG A 56 16.11 -16.89 -2.70
N LEU A 57 16.44 -15.96 -3.59
CA LEU A 57 17.39 -14.90 -3.30
C LEU A 57 16.96 -14.03 -2.10
N HIS A 58 15.68 -13.70 -2.00
CA HIS A 58 15.16 -12.89 -0.88
C HIS A 58 15.40 -13.54 0.48
N ASP A 59 15.29 -14.88 0.56
CA ASP A 59 15.60 -15.59 1.79
C ASP A 59 17.09 -15.47 2.15
N ALA A 60 17.95 -15.52 1.13
CA ALA A 60 19.39 -15.30 1.31
C ALA A 60 19.69 -13.84 1.69
N GLN A 61 19.02 -12.88 1.08
CA GLN A 61 19.11 -11.46 1.43
C GLN A 61 18.60 -11.21 2.85
N SER A 62 17.46 -11.78 3.23
CA SER A 62 16.91 -11.71 4.59
C SER A 62 17.85 -12.35 5.61
N CYS A 63 18.51 -13.46 5.24
CA CYS A 63 19.52 -14.10 6.08
C CYS A 63 20.71 -13.15 6.30
N VAL A 64 21.27 -12.59 5.24
CA VAL A 64 22.40 -11.63 5.33
C VAL A 64 22.00 -10.39 6.15
N ALA A 65 20.81 -9.84 5.91
CA ALA A 65 20.34 -8.67 6.66
C ALA A 65 20.25 -8.94 8.16
N ARG A 66 19.68 -10.07 8.57
CA ARG A 66 19.55 -10.48 9.98
C ARG A 66 20.90 -10.76 10.63
N GLU A 67 21.88 -11.31 9.91
CA GLU A 67 23.26 -11.47 10.40
C GLU A 67 23.93 -10.13 10.71
N HIS A 68 23.53 -9.06 9.99
CA HIS A 68 23.97 -7.70 10.25
C HIS A 68 23.06 -6.94 11.26
N GLY A 69 22.05 -7.61 11.83
CA GLY A 69 21.17 -7.06 12.86
C GLY A 69 20.01 -6.23 12.33
N PHE A 70 19.66 -6.38 11.04
CA PHE A 70 18.50 -5.74 10.42
C PHE A 70 17.34 -6.72 10.28
N ALA A 71 16.09 -6.24 10.40
CA ALA A 71 14.91 -7.08 10.28
C ALA A 71 14.70 -7.57 8.83
N SER A 72 15.05 -6.73 7.84
CA SER A 72 14.84 -7.00 6.41
C SER A 72 16.02 -6.54 5.55
N TRP A 73 16.09 -7.06 4.32
CA TRP A 73 17.07 -6.63 3.31
C TRP A 73 16.87 -5.14 2.89
N PRO A 74 15.67 -4.63 2.68
CA PRO A 74 15.45 -3.21 2.44
C PRO A 74 16.03 -2.32 3.55
N ASP A 75 15.92 -2.72 4.81
CA ASP A 75 16.48 -1.96 5.94
C ASP A 75 18.00 -1.90 5.88
N LEU A 76 18.64 -3.05 5.64
CA LEU A 76 20.10 -3.11 5.47
C LEU A 76 20.57 -2.28 4.27
N LYS A 77 19.88 -2.41 3.12
CA LYS A 77 20.17 -1.62 1.90
C LYS A 77 20.09 -0.13 2.22
N ARG A 78 18.98 0.30 2.81
CA ARG A 78 18.75 1.69 3.16
C ARG A 78 19.78 2.25 4.13
N TYR A 79 20.17 1.46 5.14
CA TYR A 79 21.25 1.81 6.06
C TYR A 79 22.57 2.05 5.33
N VAL A 80 22.98 1.13 4.44
CA VAL A 80 24.22 1.23 3.66
C VAL A 80 24.22 2.46 2.74
N GLU A 81 23.10 2.75 2.08
CA GLU A 81 22.93 3.93 1.24
C GLU A 81 23.12 5.23 2.04
N VAL A 82 22.50 5.32 3.21
CA VAL A 82 22.68 6.50 4.09
C VAL A 82 24.11 6.59 4.62
N GLN A 83 24.74 5.47 4.97
CA GLN A 83 26.14 5.46 5.38
C GLN A 83 27.11 5.82 4.24
N ALA A 84 26.81 5.48 2.99
CA ALA A 84 27.59 5.92 1.83
C ALA A 84 27.55 7.45 1.67
N VAL A 85 26.49 8.10 2.13
CA VAL A 85 26.37 9.56 2.22
C VAL A 85 27.17 10.15 3.40
N ALA A 86 27.64 9.34 4.33
CA ALA A 86 28.36 9.77 5.53
C ALA A 86 29.66 10.56 5.29
N GLN A 87 30.15 10.59 4.05
CA GLN A 87 31.27 11.46 3.63
C GLN A 87 30.81 12.86 3.21
N LYS A 88 29.47 13.11 3.15
CA LYS A 88 28.90 14.40 2.80
C LYS A 88 28.78 15.30 4.05
N GLU A 89 28.50 16.58 3.82
CA GLU A 89 28.25 17.57 4.88
C GLU A 89 27.17 17.09 5.86
N ARG A 90 27.32 17.43 7.16
CA ARG A 90 26.37 17.07 8.23
C ARG A 90 24.92 17.37 7.85
N ALA A 91 24.63 18.49 7.20
CA ALA A 91 23.29 18.89 6.78
C ALA A 91 22.61 17.85 5.86
N VAL A 92 23.36 17.24 4.94
CA VAL A 92 22.85 16.22 4.02
C VAL A 92 22.54 14.92 4.79
N ARG A 93 23.38 14.54 5.73
CA ARG A 93 23.18 13.36 6.58
C ARG A 93 21.94 13.50 7.47
N VAL A 94 21.79 14.66 8.09
CA VAL A 94 20.63 15.03 8.92
C VAL A 94 19.33 15.01 8.10
N LEU A 95 19.34 15.58 6.89
CA LEU A 95 18.18 15.54 6.01
C LEU A 95 17.78 14.10 5.66
N HIS A 96 18.73 13.25 5.27
CA HIS A 96 18.45 11.85 4.95
C HIS A 96 17.95 11.08 6.17
N TRP A 97 18.48 11.35 7.36
CA TRP A 97 17.98 10.75 8.59
C TRP A 97 16.53 11.18 8.86
N ALA A 98 16.23 12.46 8.74
CA ALA A 98 14.87 12.97 8.90
C ALA A 98 13.88 12.34 7.90
N GLN A 99 14.32 12.08 6.67
CA GLN A 99 13.54 11.39 5.64
C GLN A 99 13.26 9.91 5.96
N LEU A 100 13.97 9.30 6.93
CA LEU A 100 13.65 7.98 7.45
C LEU A 100 12.62 8.02 8.59
N ILE A 101 12.51 9.16 9.27
CA ILE A 101 11.54 9.34 10.38
C ILE A 101 10.16 9.71 9.84
N TYR A 102 10.09 10.55 8.81
CA TYR A 102 8.84 11.12 8.33
C TYR A 102 8.38 10.47 7.02
N SER A 103 7.07 10.28 6.88
CA SER A 103 6.44 9.79 5.66
C SER A 103 6.71 10.69 4.44
N GLY A 104 6.47 10.19 3.24
CA GLY A 104 6.80 10.88 1.99
C GLY A 104 6.06 12.20 1.81
N ASP A 105 4.82 12.29 2.27
CA ASP A 105 3.99 13.50 2.25
C ASP A 105 4.57 14.65 3.11
N VAL A 106 5.29 14.31 4.19
CA VAL A 106 6.02 15.25 5.04
C VAL A 106 7.45 15.49 4.55
N SER A 107 8.14 14.45 4.13
CA SER A 107 9.57 14.48 3.80
C SER A 107 9.88 14.85 2.35
N GLY A 108 8.90 14.80 1.45
CA GLY A 108 9.07 15.06 0.02
C GLY A 108 9.83 13.94 -0.71
N THR A 109 9.76 12.70 -0.20
CA THR A 109 10.41 11.52 -0.81
C THR A 109 9.37 10.50 -1.24
N VAL A 110 9.75 9.60 -2.15
CA VAL A 110 8.93 8.45 -2.54
C VAL A 110 9.03 7.28 -1.54
N ASN A 111 9.92 7.38 -0.56
CA ASN A 111 10.17 6.32 0.39
C ASN A 111 9.21 6.40 1.59
N ARG A 112 8.78 5.24 2.08
CA ARG A 112 8.10 5.14 3.36
C ARG A 112 9.07 5.45 4.51
N ALA A 113 8.54 5.94 5.63
CA ALA A 113 9.32 6.08 6.86
C ALA A 113 9.90 4.71 7.27
N ASN A 114 11.15 4.73 7.76
CA ASN A 114 11.83 3.53 8.25
C ASN A 114 12.51 3.83 9.60
N PRO A 115 11.73 3.81 10.70
CA PRO A 115 12.22 4.17 12.03
C PRO A 115 13.33 3.23 12.52
N SER A 116 13.32 1.94 12.16
CA SER A 116 14.35 0.99 12.59
C SER A 116 15.72 1.33 12.03
N VAL A 117 15.81 1.73 10.75
CA VAL A 117 17.05 2.21 10.14
C VAL A 117 17.49 3.55 10.76
N ALA A 118 16.53 4.47 11.00
CA ALA A 118 16.85 5.76 11.63
C ALA A 118 17.44 5.57 13.03
N LEU A 119 16.88 4.66 13.83
CA LEU A 119 17.40 4.34 15.17
C LEU A 119 18.78 3.68 15.12
N ARG A 120 19.02 2.82 14.14
CA ARG A 120 20.36 2.23 13.96
C ARG A 120 21.41 3.29 13.65
N ILE A 121 21.07 4.27 12.79
CA ILE A 121 21.97 5.40 12.48
C ILE A 121 22.25 6.24 13.73
N LEU A 122 21.25 6.49 14.57
CA LEU A 122 21.44 7.21 15.84
C LEU A 122 22.29 6.41 16.83
N ALA A 123 22.15 5.10 16.88
CA ALA A 123 23.00 4.25 17.74
C ALA A 123 24.49 4.31 17.32
N ASP A 124 24.75 4.44 16.01
CA ASP A 124 26.11 4.55 15.48
C ASP A 124 26.67 5.99 15.55
N ASP A 125 25.82 7.01 15.50
CA ASP A 125 26.20 8.44 15.57
C ASP A 125 25.17 9.23 16.40
N PRO A 126 25.23 9.17 17.73
CA PRO A 126 24.29 9.91 18.60
C PRO A 126 24.38 11.43 18.44
N GLU A 127 25.54 11.95 18.01
CA GLU A 127 25.75 13.38 17.81
C GLU A 127 25.07 13.94 16.56
N LEU A 128 24.52 13.07 15.70
CA LEU A 128 23.89 13.48 14.44
C LEU A 128 22.76 14.49 14.66
N VAL A 129 21.95 14.27 15.69
CA VAL A 129 20.75 15.10 16.01
C VAL A 129 21.02 16.08 17.16
N ALA A 130 22.19 16.02 17.80
CA ALA A 130 22.52 16.87 18.95
C ALA A 130 22.57 18.37 18.59
N GLY A 131 22.00 19.18 19.48
CA GLY A 131 22.04 20.65 19.37
C GLY A 131 21.04 21.27 18.39
N ASP A 132 20.16 20.48 17.77
CA ASP A 132 19.06 20.98 16.94
C ASP A 132 17.71 20.66 17.60
N PRO A 133 16.97 21.67 18.09
CA PRO A 133 15.72 21.45 18.79
C PRO A 133 14.59 20.89 17.90
N TYR A 134 14.65 21.09 16.58
CA TYR A 134 13.68 20.52 15.66
C TYR A 134 13.93 19.02 15.43
N LEU A 135 15.19 18.58 15.48
CA LEU A 135 15.50 17.15 15.48
C LEU A 135 15.18 16.50 16.82
N ALA A 136 15.31 17.25 17.91
CA ALA A 136 14.87 16.83 19.24
C ALA A 136 13.36 16.53 19.29
N CYS A 137 12.51 17.26 18.53
CA CYS A 137 11.09 16.93 18.37
C CYS A 137 10.88 15.54 17.76
N ALA A 138 11.71 15.16 16.77
CA ALA A 138 11.59 13.87 16.10
C ALA A 138 11.81 12.67 17.02
N ILE A 139 12.66 12.83 18.05
CA ILE A 139 13.02 11.77 19.01
C ILE A 139 12.37 11.95 20.39
N GLY A 140 11.69 13.06 20.65
CA GLY A 140 11.05 13.35 21.92
C GLY A 140 12.01 13.76 23.05
N ASP A 141 13.09 14.49 22.76
CA ASP A 141 14.03 14.99 23.76
C ASP A 141 13.45 16.23 24.49
N GLU A 142 12.65 15.97 25.52
CA GLU A 142 12.01 17.01 26.36
C GLU A 142 13.01 18.04 26.88
N ARG A 143 14.24 17.65 27.19
CA ARG A 143 15.24 18.58 27.75
C ARG A 143 15.62 19.63 26.70
N ALA A 144 15.88 19.20 25.46
CA ALA A 144 16.20 20.11 24.37
C ALA A 144 15.01 21.01 24.03
N LEU A 145 13.78 20.48 24.05
CA LEU A 145 12.56 21.25 23.82
C LEU A 145 12.41 22.36 24.87
N ARG A 146 12.53 22.04 26.19
CA ARG A 146 12.47 23.02 27.27
C ARG A 146 13.53 24.11 27.13
N GLN A 147 14.76 23.74 26.75
CA GLN A 147 15.83 24.72 26.53
C GLN A 147 15.51 25.65 25.35
N ALA A 148 14.96 25.14 24.27
CA ALA A 148 14.57 25.94 23.11
C ALA A 148 13.44 26.93 23.45
N THR A 149 12.39 26.47 24.15
CA THR A 149 11.27 27.32 24.60
C THR A 149 11.72 28.38 25.61
N GLN A 150 12.63 28.03 26.51
CA GLN A 150 13.18 29.02 27.48
C GLN A 150 14.04 30.07 26.77
N ALA A 151 14.76 29.71 25.74
CA ALA A 151 15.58 30.63 24.96
C ALA A 151 14.73 31.58 24.08
N ASP A 152 13.68 31.04 23.47
CA ASP A 152 12.72 31.80 22.68
C ASP A 152 11.31 31.16 22.78
N PRO A 153 10.40 31.74 23.57
CA PRO A 153 9.02 31.23 23.72
C PRO A 153 8.24 31.19 22.41
N ALA A 154 8.60 31.99 21.38
CA ALA A 154 7.94 31.96 20.10
C ALA A 154 8.33 30.71 19.28
N TRP A 155 9.43 30.05 19.64
CA TRP A 155 9.96 28.89 18.92
C TRP A 155 8.93 27.76 18.75
N VAL A 156 8.05 27.54 19.73
CA VAL A 156 7.01 26.49 19.67
C VAL A 156 6.09 26.59 18.46
N ASN A 157 6.05 27.78 17.83
CA ASN A 157 5.21 28.07 16.67
C ASN A 157 6.02 28.40 15.40
N LEU A 158 7.34 28.27 15.44
CA LEU A 158 8.19 28.55 14.29
C LEU A 158 8.60 27.25 13.57
N SER A 159 8.44 27.23 12.27
CA SER A 159 8.92 26.11 11.44
C SER A 159 10.43 26.14 11.28
N GLY A 160 11.09 24.98 11.44
CA GLY A 160 12.53 24.88 11.32
C GLY A 160 13.07 23.47 11.10
N GLY A 161 14.38 23.34 11.27
CA GLY A 161 15.08 22.09 11.01
C GLY A 161 15.16 21.73 9.52
N PRO A 162 15.65 20.52 9.21
CA PRO A 162 15.93 20.10 7.83
C PRO A 162 14.66 20.00 6.97
N LEU A 163 13.52 19.70 7.58
CA LEU A 163 12.23 19.58 6.92
C LEU A 163 11.31 20.79 7.14
N ARG A 164 11.78 21.84 7.80
CA ARG A 164 11.00 23.06 8.09
C ARG A 164 9.63 22.74 8.69
N LEU A 165 9.60 21.91 9.77
CA LEU A 165 8.38 21.55 10.47
C LEU A 165 8.17 22.44 11.69
N PRO A 166 6.91 22.83 12.02
CA PRO A 166 6.58 23.32 13.34
C PRO A 166 6.82 22.22 14.39
N PRO A 167 7.25 22.55 15.63
CA PRO A 167 7.60 21.57 16.65
C PRO A 167 6.53 20.51 16.92
N LEU A 168 5.28 20.91 17.11
CA LEU A 168 4.18 19.98 17.41
C LEU A 168 3.88 19.07 16.21
N VAL A 169 3.93 19.58 14.98
CA VAL A 169 3.80 18.79 13.76
C VAL A 169 4.96 17.79 13.65
N ALA A 170 6.18 18.21 13.99
CA ALA A 170 7.35 17.32 13.98
C ALA A 170 7.22 16.16 14.96
N VAL A 171 6.71 16.41 16.18
CA VAL A 171 6.43 15.37 17.18
C VAL A 171 5.35 14.40 16.67
N ALA A 172 4.21 14.94 16.23
CA ALA A 172 3.04 14.12 15.88
C ALA A 172 3.22 13.28 14.61
N HIS A 173 4.06 13.72 13.68
CA HIS A 173 4.38 12.97 12.45
C HIS A 173 5.60 12.05 12.59
N SER A 174 6.28 12.05 13.73
CA SER A 174 7.42 11.15 13.95
C SER A 174 6.97 9.69 13.93
N SER A 175 7.50 8.89 13.01
CA SER A 175 7.21 7.45 12.97
C SER A 175 7.77 6.69 14.18
N LEU A 176 8.59 7.33 15.02
CA LEU A 176 9.03 6.77 16.31
C LEU A 176 7.89 6.62 17.33
N LEU A 177 6.72 7.26 17.11
CA LEU A 177 5.49 6.96 17.86
C LEU A 177 5.08 5.48 17.75
N ARG A 178 5.46 4.80 16.67
CA ARG A 178 5.22 3.35 16.48
C ARG A 178 6.24 2.46 17.19
N VAL A 179 7.27 3.07 17.80
CA VAL A 179 8.34 2.37 18.54
C VAL A 179 8.09 2.55 20.03
N GLU A 180 7.86 1.43 20.73
CA GLU A 180 7.42 1.42 22.14
C GLU A 180 8.30 2.28 23.05
N GLU A 181 9.63 2.21 22.87
CA GLU A 181 10.60 2.93 23.67
C GLU A 181 10.53 4.45 23.51
N PHE A 182 9.97 4.95 22.40
CA PHE A 182 9.88 6.38 22.09
C PHE A 182 8.49 6.97 22.30
N ARG A 183 7.45 6.15 22.32
CA ARG A 183 6.06 6.60 22.34
C ARG A 183 5.78 7.53 23.52
N GLU A 184 6.09 7.10 24.74
CA GLU A 184 5.80 7.88 25.95
C GLU A 184 6.54 9.23 25.98
N GLN A 185 7.80 9.27 25.55
CA GLN A 185 8.56 10.54 25.52
C GLN A 185 8.05 11.50 24.44
N LEU A 186 7.55 10.98 23.31
CA LEU A 186 6.92 11.81 22.28
C LEU A 186 5.57 12.36 22.75
N HIS A 187 4.76 11.57 23.49
CA HIS A 187 3.54 12.07 24.14
C HIS A 187 3.85 13.20 25.10
N ARG A 188 4.82 13.03 26.03
CA ARG A 188 5.24 14.08 26.95
C ARG A 188 5.79 15.32 26.22
N SER A 189 6.46 15.13 25.10
CA SER A 189 6.94 16.25 24.27
C SER A 189 5.78 17.03 23.65
N ALA A 190 4.73 16.35 23.19
CA ALA A 190 3.53 17.01 22.69
C ALA A 190 2.80 17.79 23.82
N GLU A 191 2.62 17.17 24.99
CA GLU A 191 2.06 17.83 26.19
C GLU A 191 2.84 19.09 26.55
N LEU A 192 4.17 19.01 26.58
CA LEU A 192 5.04 20.14 26.87
C LEU A 192 4.85 21.27 25.86
N LEU A 193 4.90 20.97 24.56
CA LEU A 193 4.75 21.98 23.51
C LEU A 193 3.38 22.67 23.58
N ILE A 194 2.30 21.91 23.82
CA ILE A 194 0.95 22.45 24.00
C ILE A 194 0.88 23.34 25.23
N ALA A 195 1.45 22.91 26.37
CA ALA A 195 1.48 23.70 27.59
C ALA A 195 2.30 25.00 27.41
N ASP A 196 3.32 24.99 26.59
CA ASP A 196 4.15 26.16 26.27
C ASP A 196 3.54 27.03 25.15
N GLY A 197 2.32 26.73 24.66
CA GLY A 197 1.55 27.57 23.76
C GLY A 197 1.71 27.23 22.27
N ALA A 198 2.06 25.99 21.94
CA ALA A 198 2.00 25.54 20.55
C ALA A 198 0.56 25.61 20.02
N ASP A 199 0.37 26.17 18.85
CA ASP A 199 -0.91 26.14 18.15
C ASP A 199 -1.19 24.71 17.65
N VAL A 200 -2.20 24.08 18.26
CA VAL A 200 -2.59 22.68 17.96
C VAL A 200 -3.12 22.50 16.54
N ASN A 201 -3.51 23.59 15.87
CA ASN A 201 -4.01 23.61 14.49
C ASN A 201 -2.94 23.96 13.46
N GLN A 202 -1.67 24.04 13.88
CA GLN A 202 -0.59 24.20 12.91
C GLN A 202 -0.53 23.04 11.95
N HIS A 203 -0.22 23.35 10.69
CA HIS A 203 -0.09 22.39 9.63
C HIS A 203 1.04 22.75 8.68
N ILE A 204 1.44 21.79 7.86
CA ILE A 204 2.23 21.95 6.66
C ILE A 204 1.40 21.52 5.46
N HIS A 205 1.87 21.80 4.25
CA HIS A 205 1.24 21.24 3.06
C HIS A 205 1.97 19.99 2.58
N SER A 206 1.22 19.08 1.95
CA SER A 206 1.75 17.81 1.46
C SER A 206 2.88 18.02 0.46
N ARG A 207 3.94 17.26 0.61
CA ARG A 207 5.12 17.24 -0.26
C ARG A 207 5.19 15.99 -1.12
N TRP A 208 4.09 15.24 -1.15
CA TRP A 208 3.99 14.00 -1.91
C TRP A 208 3.81 14.26 -3.41
N PRO A 209 4.19 13.25 -4.18
CA PRO A 209 4.73 13.32 -5.53
C PRO A 209 3.91 14.20 -6.48
N PRO A 210 4.62 14.89 -7.35
CA PRO A 210 6.06 15.10 -7.42
C PRO A 210 6.57 16.13 -6.42
N GLY A 211 5.89 16.25 -5.27
CA GLY A 211 6.10 17.29 -4.27
C GLY A 211 7.57 17.45 -3.86
N SER A 212 7.88 18.63 -3.40
CA SER A 212 9.19 18.98 -2.89
C SER A 212 9.07 19.84 -1.64
N LEU A 213 10.17 19.97 -0.90
CA LEU A 213 10.24 20.90 0.23
C LEU A 213 10.03 22.36 -0.18
N SER A 214 10.27 22.69 -1.45
CA SER A 214 10.13 24.04 -2.00
C SER A 214 8.76 24.33 -2.62
N GLU A 215 8.06 23.30 -3.10
CA GLU A 215 6.79 23.41 -3.81
C GLU A 215 5.78 22.36 -3.31
N PRO A 216 5.29 22.51 -2.05
CA PRO A 216 4.30 21.58 -1.50
C PRO A 216 2.93 21.77 -2.16
N ASP A 217 2.14 20.71 -2.20
CA ASP A 217 0.78 20.74 -2.72
C ASP A 217 -0.17 21.43 -1.72
N GLN A 218 -0.61 22.62 -2.08
CA GLN A 218 -1.46 23.48 -1.24
C GLN A 218 -2.89 22.92 -1.03
N ARG A 219 -3.27 21.87 -1.75
CA ARG A 219 -4.60 21.25 -1.62
C ARG A 219 -4.75 20.39 -0.37
N TYR A 220 -3.64 19.88 0.15
CA TYR A 220 -3.63 18.95 1.29
C TYR A 220 -2.86 19.55 2.45
N SER A 221 -3.56 19.75 3.56
CA SER A 221 -3.02 20.24 4.82
C SER A 221 -2.70 19.07 5.75
N LEU A 222 -1.48 19.00 6.24
CA LEU A 222 -1.03 17.96 7.15
C LEU A 222 -0.85 18.56 8.55
N SER A 223 -1.87 18.41 9.39
CA SER A 223 -1.90 18.89 10.76
C SER A 223 -1.15 17.94 11.72
N ALA A 224 -0.92 18.39 12.96
CA ALA A 224 -0.46 17.49 14.02
C ALA A 224 -1.48 16.36 14.29
N LEU A 225 -2.79 16.65 14.18
CA LEU A 225 -3.85 15.65 14.35
C LEU A 225 -3.79 14.58 13.27
N TYR A 226 -3.55 14.95 12.01
CA TYR A 226 -3.32 13.97 10.94
C TYR A 226 -2.08 13.10 11.22
N GLY A 227 -1.00 13.69 11.74
CA GLY A 227 0.19 12.95 12.14
C GLY A 227 -0.11 11.87 13.17
N ALA A 228 -0.90 12.20 14.18
CA ALA A 228 -1.30 11.29 15.26
C ALA A 228 -2.33 10.25 14.79
N ALA A 229 -3.46 10.69 14.22
CA ALA A 229 -4.60 9.83 13.91
C ALA A 229 -4.44 9.09 12.58
N GLY A 230 -3.98 9.78 11.53
CA GLY A 230 -3.96 9.27 10.15
C GLY A 230 -2.64 8.64 9.74
N SER A 231 -1.51 9.12 10.28
CA SER A 231 -0.19 8.62 9.90
C SER A 231 0.34 7.58 10.89
N ASN A 232 0.29 7.85 12.19
CA ASN A 232 0.83 6.97 13.23
C ASN A 232 -0.22 6.09 13.91
N HIS A 233 -1.50 6.38 13.74
CA HIS A 233 -2.63 5.66 14.36
C HIS A 233 -2.50 5.53 15.88
N ASP A 234 -2.12 6.64 16.54
CA ASP A 234 -1.88 6.73 17.99
C ASP A 234 -3.10 7.35 18.69
N PRO A 235 -3.95 6.55 19.38
CA PRO A 235 -5.17 7.05 20.01
C PRO A 235 -4.90 8.03 21.16
N ASP A 236 -3.83 7.82 21.92
CA ASP A 236 -3.55 8.66 23.09
C ASP A 236 -3.12 10.07 22.68
N LEU A 237 -2.24 10.16 21.66
CA LEU A 237 -1.86 11.45 21.11
C LEU A 237 -3.02 12.11 20.34
N THR A 238 -3.83 11.34 19.62
CA THR A 238 -5.05 11.82 18.96
C THR A 238 -5.99 12.46 19.98
N LYS A 239 -6.23 11.77 21.11
CA LYS A 239 -7.06 12.27 22.21
C LYS A 239 -6.51 13.56 22.80
N LEU A 240 -5.21 13.59 23.11
CA LEU A 240 -4.55 14.77 23.67
C LEU A 240 -4.74 16.00 22.77
N LEU A 241 -4.53 15.86 21.46
CA LEU A 241 -4.68 16.95 20.51
C LEU A 241 -6.12 17.43 20.41
N LEU A 242 -7.10 16.52 20.33
CA LEU A 242 -8.53 16.87 20.29
C LEU A 242 -8.99 17.58 21.57
N GLU A 243 -8.62 17.07 22.75
CA GLU A 243 -8.90 17.70 24.04
C GLU A 243 -8.22 19.07 24.20
N SER A 244 -7.13 19.30 23.47
CA SER A 244 -6.42 20.59 23.43
C SER A 244 -6.96 21.54 22.37
N GLY A 245 -8.02 21.16 21.63
CA GLY A 245 -8.71 22.02 20.67
C GLY A 245 -8.26 21.88 19.22
N ALA A 246 -7.63 20.77 18.85
CA ALA A 246 -7.37 20.47 17.44
C ALA A 246 -8.68 20.31 16.65
N ASP A 247 -8.74 20.89 15.46
CA ASP A 247 -9.92 20.78 14.56
C ASP A 247 -9.98 19.39 13.93
N PRO A 248 -10.99 18.56 14.25
CA PRO A 248 -11.14 17.24 13.65
C PRO A 248 -11.50 17.28 12.16
N ASN A 249 -11.77 18.47 11.61
CA ASN A 249 -12.13 18.72 10.22
C ASN A 249 -10.97 19.30 9.40
N ASP A 250 -9.76 18.86 9.66
CA ASP A 250 -8.53 19.30 8.97
C ASP A 250 -8.41 18.82 7.51
N GLY A 251 -9.34 17.97 7.06
CA GLY A 251 -9.43 17.46 5.70
C GLY A 251 -8.81 16.07 5.50
N GLU A 252 -7.86 15.65 6.34
CA GLU A 252 -7.10 14.41 6.13
C GLU A 252 -7.27 13.40 7.27
N SER A 253 -7.43 13.85 8.52
CA SER A 253 -7.41 12.98 9.70
C SER A 253 -8.46 11.87 9.66
N LEU A 254 -9.72 12.19 9.34
CA LEU A 254 -10.79 11.19 9.35
C LEU A 254 -10.56 10.11 8.27
N TYR A 255 -10.24 10.52 7.04
CA TYR A 255 -10.04 9.61 5.91
C TYR A 255 -8.90 8.60 6.18
N HIS A 256 -7.82 9.06 6.79
CA HIS A 256 -6.63 8.24 7.05
C HIS A 256 -6.66 7.50 8.40
N SER A 257 -7.58 7.84 9.32
CA SER A 257 -7.69 7.16 10.63
C SER A 257 -8.34 5.79 10.58
N LEU A 258 -9.01 5.43 9.47
CA LEU A 258 -9.93 4.29 9.38
C LEU A 258 -9.26 2.93 9.64
N GLU A 259 -7.94 2.84 9.49
CA GLU A 259 -7.17 1.65 9.83
C GLU A 259 -7.08 1.41 11.36
N ASN A 260 -7.35 2.44 12.18
CA ASN A 260 -7.46 2.33 13.62
C ASN A 260 -8.81 2.86 14.12
N PRO A 261 -9.78 1.99 14.39
CA PRO A 261 -11.12 2.39 14.83
C PRO A 261 -11.15 3.24 16.11
N ALA A 262 -10.12 3.16 16.98
CA ALA A 262 -10.04 3.99 18.17
C ALA A 262 -9.77 5.46 17.82
N CYS A 263 -8.85 5.74 16.88
CA CYS A 263 -8.62 7.08 16.36
C CYS A 263 -9.85 7.62 15.64
N THR A 264 -10.47 6.81 14.78
CA THR A 264 -11.69 7.19 14.05
C THR A 264 -12.81 7.57 15.02
N ARG A 265 -13.04 6.78 16.07
CA ARG A 265 -14.06 7.06 17.09
C ARG A 265 -13.79 8.39 17.81
N LEU A 266 -12.56 8.64 18.22
CA LEU A 266 -12.18 9.90 18.87
C LEU A 266 -12.46 11.11 17.98
N LEU A 267 -12.12 11.02 16.69
CA LEU A 267 -12.42 12.09 15.74
C LEU A 267 -13.92 12.34 15.61
N LEU A 268 -14.72 11.28 15.46
CA LEU A 268 -16.17 11.38 15.34
C LEU A 268 -16.83 11.93 16.62
N GLU A 269 -16.40 11.49 17.79
CA GLU A 269 -16.87 11.99 19.09
C GLU A 269 -16.55 13.47 19.30
N HIS A 270 -15.48 13.99 18.68
CA HIS A 270 -15.11 15.40 18.69
C HIS A 270 -15.65 16.20 17.50
N GLY A 271 -16.54 15.62 16.70
CA GLY A 271 -17.29 16.35 15.68
C GLY A 271 -16.66 16.33 14.28
N ALA A 272 -15.83 15.36 13.96
CA ALA A 272 -15.38 15.13 12.58
C ALA A 272 -16.59 14.90 11.66
N ARG A 273 -16.64 15.62 10.55
CA ARG A 273 -17.70 15.51 9.55
C ARG A 273 -17.38 14.38 8.59
N ILE A 274 -18.30 13.44 8.48
CA ILE A 274 -18.19 12.33 7.53
C ILE A 274 -18.52 12.81 6.11
N ALA A 275 -19.54 13.68 6.01
CA ALA A 275 -19.95 14.23 4.72
C ALA A 275 -18.79 14.91 3.98
N GLU A 276 -18.69 14.62 2.70
CA GLU A 276 -17.69 15.16 1.77
C GLU A 276 -16.23 14.71 2.03
N SER A 277 -15.98 13.79 2.98
CA SER A 277 -14.64 13.29 3.30
C SER A 277 -14.21 12.09 2.46
N ASN A 278 -15.13 11.44 1.71
CA ASN A 278 -14.92 10.12 1.10
C ASN A 278 -14.61 8.98 2.08
N ALA A 279 -14.72 9.19 3.38
CA ALA A 279 -14.40 8.18 4.40
C ALA A 279 -15.22 6.90 4.23
N ILE A 280 -16.51 7.00 3.84
CA ILE A 280 -17.36 5.82 3.56
C ILE A 280 -16.77 4.98 2.44
N TYR A 281 -16.27 5.60 1.36
CA TYR A 281 -15.63 4.86 0.25
C TYR A 281 -14.29 4.28 0.67
N ARG A 282 -13.48 5.03 1.41
CA ARG A 282 -12.18 4.55 1.92
C ARG A 282 -12.35 3.35 2.86
N ALA A 283 -13.40 3.33 3.68
CA ALA A 283 -13.68 2.21 4.58
C ALA A 283 -13.88 0.88 3.81
N MET A 284 -14.31 0.91 2.55
CA MET A 284 -14.48 -0.28 1.73
C MET A 284 -13.17 -0.81 1.11
N ASP A 285 -12.06 -0.10 1.24
CA ASP A 285 -10.73 -0.62 0.92
C ASP A 285 -10.18 -1.53 2.02
N LEU A 286 -10.75 -1.45 3.24
CA LEU A 286 -10.38 -2.30 4.37
C LEU A 286 -11.06 -3.67 4.27
N ASP A 287 -10.45 -4.69 4.88
CA ASP A 287 -10.97 -6.06 4.79
C ASP A 287 -12.18 -6.31 5.68
N ASP A 288 -12.28 -5.63 6.82
CA ASP A 288 -13.44 -5.72 7.71
C ASP A 288 -14.33 -4.46 7.65
N ASP A 289 -15.58 -4.59 8.10
CA ASP A 289 -16.57 -3.54 8.03
C ASP A 289 -16.64 -2.65 9.30
N THR A 290 -15.66 -2.75 10.20
CA THR A 290 -15.67 -2.05 11.49
C THR A 290 -15.66 -0.53 11.30
N ALA A 291 -14.76 -0.02 10.47
CA ALA A 291 -14.67 1.41 10.19
C ALA A 291 -15.95 1.94 9.51
N LEU A 292 -16.49 1.20 8.53
CA LEU A 292 -17.74 1.58 7.88
C LEU A 292 -18.91 1.64 8.87
N ARG A 293 -19.08 0.63 9.73
CA ARG A 293 -20.13 0.63 10.75
C ARG A 293 -19.99 1.83 11.68
N LEU A 294 -18.77 2.12 12.11
CA LEU A 294 -18.52 3.27 12.98
C LEU A 294 -18.94 4.59 12.32
N LEU A 295 -18.61 4.78 11.04
CA LEU A 295 -19.04 5.95 10.29
C LEU A 295 -20.58 6.03 10.19
N LEU A 296 -21.24 4.91 9.87
CA LEU A 296 -22.71 4.87 9.75
C LEU A 296 -23.40 5.09 11.11
N GLU A 297 -22.89 4.54 12.21
CA GLU A 297 -23.37 4.75 13.59
C GLU A 297 -23.27 6.22 14.02
N HIS A 298 -22.30 6.98 13.49
CA HIS A 298 -22.13 8.42 13.74
C HIS A 298 -22.80 9.31 12.69
N GLY A 299 -23.75 8.76 11.92
CA GLY A 299 -24.60 9.53 11.03
C GLY A 299 -24.06 9.72 9.61
N GLY A 300 -23.08 8.92 9.20
CA GLY A 300 -22.65 8.86 7.80
C GLY A 300 -23.79 8.47 6.88
N ASP A 301 -23.97 9.21 5.78
CA ASP A 301 -25.02 8.93 4.79
C ASP A 301 -24.61 7.73 3.90
N PRO A 302 -25.33 6.57 3.98
CA PRO A 302 -25.03 5.42 3.16
C PRO A 302 -25.28 5.65 1.65
N ASN A 303 -25.80 6.82 1.29
CA ASN A 303 -26.11 7.22 -0.08
C ASN A 303 -25.26 8.38 -0.60
N GLU A 304 -24.31 8.86 0.19
CA GLU A 304 -23.46 9.98 -0.19
C GLU A 304 -22.63 9.65 -1.45
N PRO A 305 -22.66 10.52 -2.49
CA PRO A 305 -21.83 10.29 -3.68
C PRO A 305 -20.35 10.53 -3.39
N ALA A 306 -19.48 9.79 -4.07
CA ALA A 306 -18.04 10.03 -3.99
C ALA A 306 -17.68 11.42 -4.51
N ARG A 307 -16.74 12.09 -3.85
CA ARG A 307 -16.13 13.33 -4.32
C ARG A 307 -14.88 13.01 -5.12
N ASN A 308 -14.73 13.67 -6.26
CA ASN A 308 -13.55 13.54 -7.12
C ASN A 308 -13.17 12.06 -7.36
N PRO A 309 -14.09 11.24 -7.91
CA PRO A 309 -13.79 9.84 -8.18
C PRO A 309 -12.55 9.76 -9.09
N PRO A 310 -11.76 8.69 -8.98
CA PRO A 310 -10.62 8.46 -9.86
C PRO A 310 -11.05 8.30 -11.33
N LEU A 311 -10.36 7.51 -12.13
CA LEU A 311 -10.62 7.36 -13.57
C LEU A 311 -12.02 6.81 -13.90
N THR A 312 -12.66 6.12 -12.96
CA THR A 312 -14.02 5.56 -13.12
C THR A 312 -15.02 6.18 -12.16
N ASP A 313 -16.29 6.24 -12.57
CA ASP A 313 -17.37 6.64 -11.69
C ASP A 313 -17.69 5.51 -10.68
N TRP A 314 -17.54 5.81 -9.40
CA TRP A 314 -17.77 4.84 -8.33
C TRP A 314 -19.27 4.51 -8.12
N GLY A 315 -20.18 5.37 -8.56
CA GLY A 315 -21.59 5.21 -8.30
C GLY A 315 -21.96 5.50 -6.84
N SER A 316 -22.91 4.73 -6.28
CA SER A 316 -23.27 4.84 -4.86
C SER A 316 -22.32 4.03 -3.97
N PRO A 317 -22.24 4.27 -2.64
CA PRO A 317 -21.49 3.43 -1.71
C PRO A 317 -21.87 1.95 -1.81
N LEU A 318 -23.16 1.65 -1.96
CA LEU A 318 -23.63 0.27 -2.14
C LEU A 318 -23.09 -0.36 -3.43
N ALA A 319 -23.13 0.37 -4.55
CA ALA A 319 -22.58 -0.10 -5.82
C ALA A 319 -21.05 -0.32 -5.71
N TRP A 320 -20.36 0.57 -5.02
CA TRP A 320 -18.92 0.44 -4.77
C TRP A 320 -18.59 -0.80 -3.92
N ALA A 321 -19.31 -1.02 -2.80
CA ALA A 321 -19.14 -2.21 -1.96
C ALA A 321 -19.34 -3.51 -2.76
N ILE A 322 -20.32 -3.53 -3.68
CA ILE A 322 -20.59 -4.67 -4.54
C ILE A 322 -19.44 -4.88 -5.54
N ARG A 323 -18.95 -3.83 -6.21
CA ARG A 323 -17.83 -3.90 -7.15
C ARG A 323 -16.54 -4.37 -6.48
N ARG A 324 -16.27 -3.92 -5.24
CA ARG A 324 -15.14 -4.35 -4.42
C ARG A 324 -15.34 -5.75 -3.80
N ARG A 325 -16.43 -6.43 -4.15
CA ARG A 325 -16.79 -7.75 -3.62
C ARG A 325 -16.76 -7.82 -2.09
N ARG A 326 -17.31 -6.77 -1.43
CA ARG A 326 -17.36 -6.60 0.04
C ARG A 326 -18.78 -6.87 0.57
N PRO A 327 -19.22 -8.14 0.72
CA PRO A 327 -20.60 -8.46 1.10
C PRO A 327 -20.99 -7.95 2.49
N ARG A 328 -20.05 -7.95 3.46
CA ARG A 328 -20.30 -7.40 4.80
C ARG A 328 -20.56 -5.91 4.77
N HIS A 329 -19.77 -5.16 3.98
CA HIS A 329 -19.96 -3.72 3.79
C HIS A 329 -21.28 -3.43 3.07
N ALA A 330 -21.61 -4.17 2.01
CA ALA A 330 -22.88 -4.03 1.33
C ALA A 330 -24.07 -4.27 2.29
N LYS A 331 -23.98 -5.28 3.15
CA LYS A 331 -24.98 -5.53 4.19
C LYS A 331 -25.08 -4.38 5.19
N ALA A 332 -23.95 -3.87 5.68
CA ALA A 332 -23.93 -2.75 6.63
C ALA A 332 -24.56 -1.49 6.03
N LEU A 333 -24.26 -1.18 4.76
CA LEU A 333 -24.90 -0.07 4.03
C LEU A 333 -26.41 -0.26 3.88
N LEU A 334 -26.86 -1.47 3.49
CA LEU A 334 -28.28 -1.79 3.38
C LEU A 334 -29.03 -1.69 4.72
N ASP A 335 -28.41 -2.16 5.80
CA ASP A 335 -28.97 -2.07 7.15
C ASP A 335 -29.05 -0.61 7.64
N ALA A 336 -28.14 0.25 7.17
CA ALA A 336 -28.13 1.69 7.44
C ALA A 336 -29.05 2.52 6.49
N GLY A 337 -29.76 1.88 5.56
CA GLY A 337 -30.71 2.57 4.68
C GLY A 337 -30.13 3.01 3.33
N ALA A 338 -29.10 2.32 2.83
CA ALA A 338 -28.67 2.52 1.44
C ALA A 338 -29.81 2.24 0.45
N ASP A 339 -29.95 3.09 -0.56
CA ASP A 339 -30.97 2.96 -1.59
C ASP A 339 -30.69 1.73 -2.47
N ALA A 340 -31.43 0.67 -2.20
CA ALA A 340 -31.36 -0.60 -2.93
C ALA A 340 -31.83 -0.53 -4.38
N SER A 341 -32.48 0.58 -4.79
CA SER A 341 -33.02 0.80 -6.15
C SER A 341 -32.13 1.69 -7.01
N ARG A 342 -31.17 2.41 -6.42
CA ARG A 342 -30.34 3.39 -7.12
C ARG A 342 -29.41 2.73 -8.13
N SER A 343 -29.74 2.86 -9.40
CA SER A 343 -28.92 2.32 -10.50
C SER A 343 -27.55 3.01 -10.61
N THR A 344 -26.59 2.25 -11.08
CA THR A 344 -25.27 2.75 -11.46
C THR A 344 -25.34 3.66 -12.70
N PRO A 345 -24.32 4.46 -13.02
CA PRO A 345 -24.30 5.30 -14.22
C PRO A 345 -24.48 4.53 -15.53
N ASP A 346 -24.06 3.25 -15.57
CA ASP A 346 -24.27 2.34 -16.70
C ASP A 346 -25.66 1.65 -16.70
N GLY A 347 -26.56 2.06 -15.78
CA GLY A 347 -27.95 1.64 -15.71
C GLY A 347 -28.20 0.31 -15.01
N ALA A 348 -27.19 -0.33 -14.43
CA ALA A 348 -27.37 -1.56 -13.66
C ALA A 348 -28.01 -1.27 -12.29
N SER A 349 -29.05 -2.02 -11.91
CA SER A 349 -29.54 -1.98 -10.54
C SER A 349 -28.53 -2.63 -9.57
N PRO A 350 -28.53 -2.30 -8.26
CA PRO A 350 -27.69 -2.98 -7.28
C PRO A 350 -27.87 -4.50 -7.29
N TYR A 351 -29.08 -4.98 -7.54
CA TYR A 351 -29.37 -6.41 -7.68
C TYR A 351 -28.65 -7.05 -8.88
N GLN A 352 -28.75 -6.43 -10.06
CA GLN A 352 -28.01 -6.90 -11.25
C GLN A 352 -26.50 -6.83 -11.04
N LEU A 353 -26.02 -5.76 -10.39
CA LEU A 353 -24.62 -5.60 -10.07
C LEU A 353 -24.13 -6.70 -9.11
N ALA A 354 -24.89 -7.02 -8.06
CA ALA A 354 -24.56 -8.10 -7.13
C ALA A 354 -24.47 -9.46 -7.85
N LEU A 355 -25.37 -9.73 -8.80
CA LEU A 355 -25.31 -10.92 -9.64
C LEU A 355 -24.06 -10.93 -10.52
N ARG A 356 -23.77 -9.83 -11.22
CA ARG A 356 -22.59 -9.68 -12.11
C ARG A 356 -21.27 -9.88 -11.36
N PHE A 357 -21.21 -9.49 -10.07
CA PHE A 357 -20.03 -9.68 -9.24
C PHE A 357 -20.05 -11.00 -8.43
N GLY A 358 -21.03 -11.86 -8.66
CA GLY A 358 -21.11 -13.20 -8.05
C GLY A 358 -21.46 -13.17 -6.55
N LEU A 359 -22.07 -12.09 -6.06
CA LEU A 359 -22.44 -11.91 -4.65
C LEU A 359 -23.89 -12.37 -4.40
N SER A 360 -24.13 -13.67 -4.42
CA SER A 360 -25.46 -14.26 -4.27
C SER A 360 -26.16 -13.89 -2.97
N GLU A 361 -25.41 -13.76 -1.86
CA GLU A 361 -25.93 -13.34 -0.56
C GLU A 361 -26.42 -11.87 -0.59
N VAL A 362 -25.68 -10.96 -1.24
CA VAL A 362 -26.11 -9.56 -1.39
C VAL A 362 -27.32 -9.48 -2.32
N ALA A 363 -27.35 -10.26 -3.41
CA ALA A 363 -28.51 -10.35 -4.29
C ALA A 363 -29.77 -10.85 -3.54
N ALA A 364 -29.62 -11.82 -2.64
CA ALA A 364 -30.72 -12.30 -1.79
C ALA A 364 -31.23 -11.18 -0.86
N LEU A 365 -30.33 -10.46 -0.18
CA LEU A 365 -30.68 -9.33 0.68
C LEU A 365 -31.42 -8.21 -0.08
N LEU A 366 -31.01 -7.94 -1.31
CA LEU A 366 -31.67 -6.94 -2.16
C LEU A 366 -33.06 -7.39 -2.58
N ARG A 367 -33.25 -8.68 -2.92
CA ARG A 367 -34.57 -9.24 -3.27
C ARG A 367 -35.59 -9.15 -2.13
N GLU A 368 -35.13 -9.20 -0.88
CA GLU A 368 -36.00 -9.01 0.29
C GLU A 368 -36.46 -7.55 0.46
N ARG A 369 -35.77 -6.59 -0.14
CA ARG A 369 -35.99 -5.15 0.05
C ARG A 369 -36.70 -4.46 -1.12
N ILE A 370 -36.54 -5.00 -2.32
CA ILE A 370 -37.09 -4.41 -3.54
C ILE A 370 -37.68 -5.48 -4.45
N ASP A 371 -38.64 -5.07 -5.28
CA ASP A 371 -39.10 -5.90 -6.39
C ASP A 371 -37.98 -5.95 -7.45
N VAL A 372 -37.54 -7.17 -7.77
CA VAL A 372 -36.46 -7.39 -8.74
C VAL A 372 -37.05 -7.90 -10.06
N PRO A 373 -36.57 -7.39 -11.21
CA PRO A 373 -37.04 -7.88 -12.50
C PRO A 373 -36.49 -9.29 -12.78
N ASP A 374 -37.17 -9.99 -13.69
CA ASP A 374 -36.63 -11.21 -14.27
C ASP A 374 -35.29 -10.88 -14.95
N ILE A 375 -34.29 -11.76 -14.74
CA ILE A 375 -32.98 -11.61 -15.35
C ILE A 375 -32.90 -12.35 -16.68
N SER A 376 -32.27 -11.71 -17.66
CA SER A 376 -32.05 -12.31 -18.99
C SER A 376 -31.05 -13.49 -18.96
N ASP A 377 -30.99 -14.26 -20.05
CA ASP A 377 -29.99 -15.34 -20.16
C ASP A 377 -28.55 -14.76 -20.17
N GLU A 378 -28.34 -13.55 -20.71
CA GLU A 378 -27.07 -12.83 -20.64
C GLU A 378 -26.66 -12.55 -19.19
N GLU A 379 -27.57 -11.98 -18.38
CA GLU A 379 -27.30 -11.72 -16.97
C GLU A 379 -27.05 -13.02 -16.17
N ARG A 380 -27.80 -14.08 -16.46
CA ARG A 380 -27.58 -15.40 -15.84
C ARG A 380 -26.23 -15.97 -16.20
N PHE A 381 -25.82 -15.84 -17.46
CA PHE A 381 -24.52 -16.29 -17.93
C PHE A 381 -23.38 -15.55 -17.23
N VAL A 382 -23.46 -14.22 -17.18
CA VAL A 382 -22.47 -13.38 -16.49
C VAL A 382 -22.41 -13.75 -15.01
N ALA A 383 -23.56 -13.89 -14.35
CA ALA A 383 -23.64 -14.27 -12.93
C ALA A 383 -23.03 -15.66 -12.66
N ALA A 384 -23.28 -16.63 -13.51
CA ALA A 384 -22.71 -17.98 -13.40
C ALA A 384 -21.18 -17.92 -13.56
N CYS A 385 -20.67 -17.16 -14.53
CA CYS A 385 -19.23 -16.97 -14.72
C CYS A 385 -18.59 -16.31 -13.48
N ALA A 386 -19.21 -15.26 -12.94
CA ALA A 386 -18.68 -14.54 -11.78
C ALA A 386 -18.64 -15.37 -10.48
N ARG A 387 -19.53 -16.34 -10.34
CA ARG A 387 -19.54 -17.30 -9.22
C ARG A 387 -18.62 -18.50 -9.45
N GLY A 388 -18.06 -18.67 -10.64
CA GLY A 388 -17.32 -19.87 -11.01
C GLY A 388 -18.24 -21.09 -11.25
N ASP A 389 -19.54 -20.90 -11.49
CA ASP A 389 -20.49 -21.97 -11.80
C ASP A 389 -20.36 -22.41 -13.26
N GLU A 390 -19.37 -23.25 -13.51
CA GLU A 390 -19.07 -23.75 -14.85
C GLU A 390 -20.24 -24.51 -15.46
N THR A 391 -20.99 -25.27 -14.65
CA THR A 391 -22.11 -26.09 -15.12
C THR A 391 -23.23 -25.22 -15.66
N GLU A 392 -23.65 -24.21 -14.92
CA GLU A 392 -24.69 -23.28 -15.35
C GLU A 392 -24.22 -22.46 -16.56
N ALA A 393 -22.99 -21.91 -16.49
CA ALA A 393 -22.43 -21.10 -17.58
C ALA A 393 -22.37 -21.87 -18.91
N ARG A 394 -21.89 -23.13 -18.90
CA ARG A 394 -21.85 -23.98 -20.09
C ARG A 394 -23.25 -24.38 -20.57
N THR A 395 -24.19 -24.62 -19.66
CA THR A 395 -25.58 -24.93 -19.99
C THR A 395 -26.24 -23.75 -20.72
N ILE A 396 -26.04 -22.51 -20.25
CA ILE A 396 -26.57 -21.30 -20.91
C ILE A 396 -25.89 -21.14 -22.28
N ARG A 397 -24.55 -21.25 -22.34
CA ARG A 397 -23.82 -21.12 -23.59
C ARG A 397 -24.23 -22.15 -24.64
N SER A 398 -24.61 -23.36 -24.26
CA SER A 398 -25.10 -24.37 -25.21
C SER A 398 -26.39 -23.95 -25.93
N ARG A 399 -27.21 -23.12 -25.26
CA ARG A 399 -28.46 -22.54 -25.82
C ARG A 399 -28.22 -21.18 -26.51
N ARG A 400 -27.18 -20.46 -26.07
CA ARG A 400 -26.76 -19.14 -26.54
C ARG A 400 -25.28 -19.18 -26.95
N PRO A 401 -24.97 -19.82 -28.11
CA PRO A 401 -23.59 -19.99 -28.55
C PRO A 401 -22.91 -18.66 -28.97
N ASP A 402 -23.69 -17.60 -29.14
CA ASP A 402 -23.23 -16.23 -29.37
C ASP A 402 -22.58 -15.57 -28.15
N LEU A 403 -22.77 -16.12 -26.94
CA LEU A 403 -22.13 -15.63 -25.72
C LEU A 403 -20.67 -16.15 -25.61
N PRO A 404 -19.73 -15.35 -25.09
CA PRO A 404 -19.89 -13.99 -24.55
C PRO A 404 -19.81 -12.87 -25.59
N ALA A 405 -19.61 -13.14 -26.88
CA ALA A 405 -19.38 -12.12 -27.91
C ALA A 405 -20.54 -11.13 -28.08
N ALA A 406 -21.76 -11.56 -27.77
CA ALA A 406 -22.97 -10.70 -27.80
C ALA A 406 -23.14 -9.81 -26.56
N LEU A 407 -22.30 -9.95 -25.53
CA LEU A 407 -22.41 -9.12 -24.33
C LEU A 407 -22.04 -7.67 -24.63
N PRO A 408 -22.73 -6.70 -24.00
CA PRO A 408 -22.36 -5.30 -24.13
C PRO A 408 -20.98 -5.03 -23.50
N PRO A 409 -20.25 -4.00 -23.99
CA PRO A 409 -18.88 -3.71 -23.50
C PRO A 409 -18.77 -3.55 -21.98
N VAL A 410 -19.80 -2.99 -21.32
CA VAL A 410 -19.82 -2.83 -19.88
C VAL A 410 -19.79 -4.18 -19.12
N GLN A 411 -20.43 -5.22 -19.66
CA GLN A 411 -20.39 -6.55 -19.06
C GLN A 411 -19.09 -7.28 -19.38
N LEU A 412 -18.49 -7.05 -20.54
CA LEU A 412 -17.20 -7.62 -20.90
C LEU A 412 -16.07 -7.11 -19.98
N ARG A 413 -16.16 -5.86 -19.49
CA ARG A 413 -15.21 -5.29 -18.51
C ARG A 413 -15.17 -6.03 -17.18
N LEU A 414 -16.12 -6.91 -16.91
CA LEU A 414 -16.11 -7.75 -15.71
C LEU A 414 -14.84 -8.64 -15.64
N LEU A 415 -14.27 -9.07 -16.75
CA LEU A 415 -13.07 -9.89 -16.75
C LEU A 415 -11.88 -9.23 -16.01
N PRO A 416 -11.44 -8.01 -16.35
CA PRO A 416 -10.40 -7.32 -15.58
C PRO A 416 -10.85 -6.96 -14.17
N GLU A 417 -12.11 -6.60 -13.94
CA GLU A 417 -12.60 -6.30 -12.59
C GLU A 417 -12.52 -7.52 -11.67
N MET A 418 -12.85 -8.73 -12.16
CA MET A 418 -12.65 -9.97 -11.40
C MET A 418 -11.17 -10.26 -11.11
N ALA A 419 -10.28 -9.96 -12.05
CA ALA A 419 -8.84 -10.11 -11.84
C ALA A 419 -8.31 -9.12 -10.78
N ALA A 420 -8.83 -7.89 -10.75
CA ALA A 420 -8.50 -6.89 -9.73
C ALA A 420 -8.86 -7.36 -8.33
N GLU A 421 -10.01 -8.01 -8.18
CA GLU A 421 -10.51 -8.51 -6.89
C GLU A 421 -10.00 -9.93 -6.53
N GLY A 422 -9.10 -10.52 -7.34
CA GLY A 422 -8.52 -11.84 -7.07
C GLY A 422 -9.48 -13.01 -7.25
N ALA A 423 -10.54 -12.84 -8.04
CA ALA A 423 -11.51 -13.90 -8.35
C ALA A 423 -11.00 -14.82 -9.47
N ASP A 424 -9.88 -15.49 -9.23
CA ASP A 424 -9.12 -16.25 -10.24
C ASP A 424 -9.95 -17.31 -10.95
N ASP A 425 -10.79 -18.06 -10.24
CA ASP A 425 -11.64 -19.11 -10.82
C ASP A 425 -12.66 -18.52 -11.80
N ALA A 426 -13.24 -17.36 -11.47
CA ALA A 426 -14.13 -16.65 -12.37
C ALA A 426 -13.40 -16.18 -13.64
N VAL A 427 -12.20 -15.60 -13.49
CA VAL A 427 -11.36 -15.17 -14.62
C VAL A 427 -11.02 -16.37 -15.53
N ARG A 428 -10.58 -17.49 -14.95
CA ARG A 428 -10.26 -18.70 -15.71
C ARG A 428 -11.48 -19.24 -16.46
N LEU A 429 -12.64 -19.28 -15.81
CA LEU A 429 -13.88 -19.72 -16.43
C LEU A 429 -14.28 -18.78 -17.58
N MET A 430 -14.27 -17.47 -17.37
CA MET A 430 -14.58 -16.47 -18.40
C MET A 430 -13.69 -16.64 -19.63
N VAL A 431 -12.36 -16.72 -19.43
CA VAL A 431 -11.40 -16.92 -20.53
C VAL A 431 -11.67 -18.24 -21.27
N SER A 432 -11.91 -19.36 -20.54
CA SER A 432 -12.21 -20.67 -21.14
C SER A 432 -13.50 -20.68 -21.96
N LEU A 433 -14.42 -19.79 -21.65
CA LEU A 433 -15.67 -19.60 -22.38
C LEU A 433 -15.58 -18.59 -23.53
N GLY A 434 -14.38 -18.04 -23.80
CA GLY A 434 -14.12 -17.18 -24.96
C GLY A 434 -14.36 -15.69 -24.69
N TRP A 435 -14.24 -15.25 -23.44
CA TRP A 435 -14.25 -13.82 -23.13
C TRP A 435 -13.10 -13.10 -23.84
N PRO A 436 -13.28 -11.87 -24.34
CA PRO A 436 -12.20 -11.12 -24.98
C PRO A 436 -11.08 -10.83 -23.98
N ILE A 437 -9.94 -11.48 -24.13
CA ILE A 437 -8.88 -11.49 -23.11
C ILE A 437 -8.23 -10.11 -22.89
N ALA A 438 -8.17 -9.28 -23.93
CA ALA A 438 -7.54 -7.96 -23.91
C ALA A 438 -8.51 -6.83 -23.55
N VAL A 439 -9.74 -7.16 -23.09
CA VAL A 439 -10.68 -6.14 -22.63
C VAL A 439 -10.10 -5.40 -21.43
N ARG A 440 -10.30 -4.07 -21.42
CA ARG A 440 -9.82 -3.17 -20.38
C ARG A 440 -10.96 -2.73 -19.47
N GLY A 441 -10.66 -2.50 -18.21
CA GLY A 441 -11.63 -2.05 -17.19
C GLY A 441 -10.98 -1.79 -15.84
N GLY A 442 -11.82 -1.67 -14.81
CA GLY A 442 -11.37 -1.30 -13.46
C GLY A 442 -10.94 0.17 -13.36
N ASP A 443 -10.40 0.56 -12.19
CA ASP A 443 -10.12 1.95 -11.84
C ASP A 443 -9.05 2.62 -12.70
N TRP A 444 -8.15 1.85 -13.27
CA TRP A 444 -7.06 2.35 -14.11
C TRP A 444 -7.08 1.81 -15.54
N ASP A 445 -8.27 1.40 -16.00
CA ASP A 445 -8.53 0.93 -17.37
C ASP A 445 -7.46 -0.06 -17.85
N ALA A 446 -7.31 -1.15 -17.11
CA ALA A 446 -6.28 -2.18 -17.32
C ALA A 446 -6.89 -3.49 -17.84
N SER A 447 -6.07 -4.33 -18.49
CA SER A 447 -6.46 -5.70 -18.83
C SER A 447 -6.31 -6.63 -17.61
N ALA A 448 -6.95 -7.80 -17.69
CA ALA A 448 -6.80 -8.83 -16.66
C ALA A 448 -5.33 -9.23 -16.44
N LEU A 449 -4.50 -9.21 -17.50
CA LEU A 449 -3.07 -9.48 -17.40
C LEU A 449 -2.35 -8.42 -16.55
N ASN A 450 -2.59 -7.13 -16.82
CA ASN A 450 -1.99 -6.04 -16.03
C ASN A 450 -2.33 -6.18 -14.55
N LEU A 451 -3.59 -6.52 -14.24
CA LEU A 451 -4.08 -6.67 -12.88
C LEU A 451 -3.53 -7.92 -12.18
N ALA A 452 -3.40 -9.05 -12.90
CA ALA A 452 -2.76 -10.25 -12.38
C ALA A 452 -1.29 -10.00 -12.02
N VAL A 453 -0.55 -9.28 -12.89
CA VAL A 453 0.85 -8.88 -12.64
C VAL A 453 0.95 -7.91 -11.46
N PHE A 454 0.07 -6.91 -11.39
CA PHE A 454 0.02 -5.96 -10.28
C PHE A 454 -0.17 -6.67 -8.93
N ARG A 455 -1.02 -7.68 -8.88
CA ARG A 455 -1.26 -8.49 -7.68
C ARG A 455 -0.16 -9.51 -7.38
N GLY A 456 0.84 -9.66 -8.23
CA GLY A 456 1.86 -10.70 -8.09
C GLY A 456 1.29 -12.12 -8.27
N ASN A 457 0.20 -12.28 -8.99
CA ASN A 457 -0.42 -13.58 -9.22
C ASN A 457 0.23 -14.29 -10.42
N ALA A 458 1.37 -14.93 -10.20
CA ALA A 458 2.13 -15.60 -11.26
C ALA A 458 1.35 -16.73 -11.96
N ALA A 459 0.50 -17.43 -11.22
CA ALA A 459 -0.31 -18.53 -11.78
C ALA A 459 -1.39 -18.01 -12.75
N LEU A 460 -2.06 -16.90 -12.39
CA LEU A 460 -3.03 -16.27 -13.28
C LEU A 460 -2.36 -15.55 -14.44
N THR A 461 -1.23 -14.89 -14.19
CA THR A 461 -0.39 -14.25 -15.24
C THR A 461 -0.02 -15.25 -16.32
N ARG A 462 0.52 -16.41 -15.95
CA ARG A 462 0.87 -17.48 -16.89
C ARG A 462 -0.35 -17.99 -17.65
N PHE A 463 -1.44 -18.27 -16.96
CA PHE A 463 -2.69 -18.72 -17.57
C PHE A 463 -3.20 -17.74 -18.65
N LEU A 464 -3.23 -16.45 -18.35
CA LEU A 464 -3.70 -15.42 -19.29
C LEU A 464 -2.79 -15.34 -20.53
N LEU A 465 -1.47 -15.40 -20.34
CA LEU A 465 -0.50 -15.40 -21.43
C LEU A 465 -0.64 -16.65 -22.33
N GLU A 466 -0.83 -17.83 -21.73
CA GLU A 466 -1.09 -19.09 -22.45
C GLU A 466 -2.39 -19.03 -23.30
N HIS A 467 -3.35 -18.19 -22.88
CA HIS A 467 -4.63 -18.00 -23.57
C HIS A 467 -4.64 -16.77 -24.50
N GLY A 468 -3.48 -16.19 -24.80
CA GLY A 468 -3.31 -15.18 -25.84
C GLY A 468 -3.24 -13.73 -25.37
N ALA A 469 -3.23 -13.46 -24.06
CA ALA A 469 -2.90 -12.13 -23.54
C ALA A 469 -1.47 -11.72 -23.94
N LYS A 470 -1.24 -10.45 -24.15
CA LYS A 470 0.06 -9.93 -24.57
C LYS A 470 0.65 -9.02 -23.50
N TRP A 471 1.93 -9.20 -23.18
CA TRP A 471 2.63 -8.35 -22.22
C TRP A 471 2.62 -6.85 -22.60
N THR A 472 2.38 -6.53 -23.89
CA THR A 472 2.28 -5.17 -24.43
C THR A 472 0.91 -4.51 -24.25
N GLU A 473 -0.07 -5.19 -23.65
CA GLU A 473 -1.39 -4.61 -23.38
C GLU A 473 -1.27 -3.40 -22.47
N GLN A 474 -1.74 -2.25 -22.96
CA GLN A 474 -1.64 -0.97 -22.24
C GLN A 474 -2.77 -0.79 -21.22
N HIS A 475 -2.51 0.02 -20.22
CA HIS A 475 -3.47 0.50 -19.22
C HIS A 475 -3.56 2.03 -19.21
N GLY A 476 -4.46 2.61 -18.42
CA GLY A 476 -4.78 4.03 -18.43
C GLY A 476 -3.65 4.99 -18.02
N TYR A 477 -2.54 4.48 -17.52
CA TYR A 477 -1.33 5.26 -17.23
C TYR A 477 -0.27 5.18 -18.35
N ASP A 478 -0.67 4.85 -19.58
CA ASP A 478 0.20 4.74 -20.76
C ASP A 478 1.39 3.77 -20.61
N ASP A 479 1.20 2.73 -19.79
CA ASP A 479 2.18 1.66 -19.60
C ASP A 479 1.53 0.28 -19.82
N ASN A 480 2.27 -0.79 -19.61
CA ASN A 480 1.85 -2.16 -19.89
C ASN A 480 2.21 -3.12 -18.75
N ALA A 481 2.10 -4.43 -18.96
CA ALA A 481 2.39 -5.42 -17.93
C ALA A 481 3.83 -5.33 -17.36
N CYS A 482 4.80 -4.86 -18.14
CA CYS A 482 6.14 -4.58 -17.66
C CYS A 482 6.16 -3.39 -16.66
N GLY A 483 5.38 -2.34 -16.94
CA GLY A 483 5.19 -1.21 -16.03
C GLY A 483 4.45 -1.60 -14.76
N SER A 484 3.40 -2.40 -14.87
CA SER A 484 2.70 -2.99 -13.72
C SER A 484 3.65 -3.80 -12.84
N LEU A 485 4.52 -4.64 -13.45
CA LEU A 485 5.55 -5.40 -12.74
C LEU A 485 6.58 -4.50 -12.05
N SER A 486 7.03 -3.45 -12.75
CA SER A 486 7.98 -2.47 -12.22
C SER A 486 7.45 -1.84 -10.93
N TRP A 487 6.27 -1.25 -11.00
CA TRP A 487 5.67 -0.59 -9.85
C TRP A 487 5.35 -1.58 -8.72
N ALA A 488 4.73 -2.70 -9.03
CA ALA A 488 4.26 -3.66 -8.05
C ALA A 488 5.41 -4.36 -7.31
N SER A 489 6.50 -4.70 -8.00
CA SER A 489 7.66 -5.33 -7.36
C SER A 489 8.40 -4.42 -6.37
N LEU A 490 8.28 -3.10 -6.55
CA LEU A 490 8.88 -2.10 -5.65
C LEU A 490 7.98 -1.74 -4.46
N ASN A 491 6.65 -1.82 -4.66
CA ASN A 491 5.66 -1.33 -3.69
C ASN A 491 4.90 -2.44 -2.97
N GLU A 492 4.98 -3.68 -3.45
CA GLU A 492 4.36 -4.88 -2.84
C GLU A 492 2.89 -4.63 -2.44
N PRO A 493 2.00 -4.27 -3.40
CA PRO A 493 0.63 -3.85 -3.09
C PRO A 493 -0.24 -4.97 -2.49
N VAL A 494 0.19 -6.22 -2.61
CA VAL A 494 -0.48 -7.40 -2.07
C VAL A 494 0.52 -8.25 -1.32
N GLU A 495 0.22 -8.60 -0.08
CA GLU A 495 1.07 -9.45 0.74
C GLU A 495 1.25 -10.84 0.08
N GLY A 496 2.50 -11.28 -0.01
CA GLY A 496 2.85 -12.59 -0.58
C GLY A 496 2.78 -12.68 -2.10
N GLY A 497 2.71 -11.58 -2.83
CA GLY A 497 2.76 -11.57 -4.29
C GLY A 497 4.05 -12.20 -4.86
N ASP A 498 3.93 -13.02 -5.92
CA ASP A 498 5.06 -13.65 -6.62
C ASP A 498 5.41 -12.88 -7.90
N TRP A 499 6.03 -11.71 -7.75
CA TRP A 499 6.44 -10.88 -8.91
C TRP A 499 7.60 -11.49 -9.69
N VAL A 500 8.44 -12.31 -9.08
CA VAL A 500 9.47 -13.09 -9.78
C VAL A 500 8.83 -14.11 -10.70
N GLY A 501 7.80 -14.82 -10.23
CA GLY A 501 7.01 -15.73 -11.07
C GLY A 501 6.28 -15.02 -12.19
N CYS A 502 5.77 -13.80 -11.96
CA CYS A 502 5.17 -12.96 -13.00
C CYS A 502 6.22 -12.56 -14.06
N ALA A 503 7.42 -12.11 -13.63
CA ALA A 503 8.52 -11.78 -14.53
C ALA A 503 8.88 -12.97 -15.45
N ARG A 504 9.02 -14.16 -14.86
CA ARG A 504 9.30 -15.40 -15.59
C ARG A 504 8.21 -15.71 -16.60
N ALA A 505 6.94 -15.61 -16.19
CA ALA A 505 5.83 -15.85 -17.11
C ALA A 505 5.82 -14.88 -18.29
N LEU A 506 6.12 -13.59 -18.06
CA LEU A 506 6.22 -12.57 -19.11
C LEU A 506 7.39 -12.86 -20.08
N LEU A 507 8.57 -13.24 -19.56
CA LEU A 507 9.73 -13.63 -20.36
C LEU A 507 9.43 -14.86 -21.21
N ASP A 508 8.84 -15.91 -20.64
CA ASP A 508 8.45 -17.15 -21.33
C ASP A 508 7.47 -16.88 -22.50
N HIS A 509 6.74 -15.74 -22.44
CA HIS A 509 5.75 -15.35 -23.46
C HIS A 509 6.15 -14.10 -24.24
N GLY A 510 7.45 -13.89 -24.44
CA GLY A 510 7.97 -12.96 -25.44
C GLY A 510 8.27 -11.55 -24.95
N MET A 511 8.23 -11.27 -23.66
CA MET A 511 8.83 -10.06 -23.12
C MET A 511 10.37 -10.18 -23.26
N PRO A 512 11.06 -9.18 -23.83
CA PRO A 512 12.51 -9.26 -23.98
C PRO A 512 13.21 -9.21 -22.61
N ARG A 513 14.35 -9.89 -22.50
CA ARG A 513 15.21 -9.79 -21.32
C ARG A 513 15.72 -8.37 -21.14
N ALA A 514 15.94 -8.02 -19.89
CA ALA A 514 16.50 -6.75 -19.53
C ALA A 514 18.00 -6.64 -19.89
N THR A 515 18.44 -5.42 -20.16
CA THR A 515 19.86 -5.09 -20.29
C THR A 515 20.25 -4.03 -19.25
N VAL A 516 21.49 -4.11 -18.77
CA VAL A 516 22.03 -3.19 -17.75
C VAL A 516 22.18 -1.79 -18.32
N VAL A 517 21.86 -0.76 -17.53
CA VAL A 517 22.19 0.62 -17.82
C VAL A 517 23.57 0.92 -17.22
N PRO A 518 24.62 1.24 -18.02
CA PRO A 518 25.99 1.34 -17.50
C PRO A 518 26.19 2.38 -16.39
N ASP A 519 25.48 3.50 -16.49
CA ASP A 519 25.62 4.65 -15.58
C ASP A 519 24.56 4.69 -14.47
N ASP A 520 23.66 3.67 -14.42
CA ASP A 520 22.59 3.59 -13.45
C ASP A 520 22.32 2.13 -13.05
N PRO A 521 22.99 1.63 -12.01
CA PRO A 521 22.88 0.23 -11.58
C PRO A 521 21.51 -0.14 -10.99
N GLU A 522 20.66 0.85 -10.68
CA GLU A 522 19.31 0.63 -10.15
C GLU A 522 18.25 0.47 -11.24
N SER A 523 18.60 0.82 -12.49
CA SER A 523 17.71 0.72 -13.63
C SER A 523 18.16 -0.33 -14.63
N VAL A 524 17.21 -0.88 -15.36
CA VAL A 524 17.43 -1.75 -16.52
C VAL A 524 16.64 -1.24 -17.74
N LEU A 525 17.06 -1.62 -18.93
CA LEU A 525 16.32 -1.37 -20.16
C LEU A 525 15.57 -2.63 -20.58
N ILE A 526 14.26 -2.50 -20.80
CA ILE A 526 13.40 -3.53 -21.41
C ILE A 526 12.75 -2.91 -22.64
N ALA A 527 12.96 -3.51 -23.81
CA ALA A 527 12.47 -2.98 -25.08
C ALA A 527 12.84 -1.49 -25.31
N GLY A 528 14.02 -1.05 -24.83
CA GLY A 528 14.48 0.33 -24.94
C GLY A 528 13.89 1.32 -23.92
N VAL A 529 13.01 0.86 -23.03
CA VAL A 529 12.42 1.68 -21.96
C VAL A 529 13.15 1.42 -20.64
N ARG A 530 13.55 2.51 -19.96
CA ARG A 530 14.18 2.42 -18.63
C ARG A 530 13.13 2.12 -17.58
N LYS A 531 13.40 1.10 -16.74
CA LYS A 531 12.54 0.65 -15.65
C LYS A 531 13.37 0.27 -14.41
N GLN A 532 12.73 0.33 -13.27
CA GLN A 532 13.29 -0.16 -11.99
C GLN A 532 12.40 -1.28 -11.45
N PHE A 533 13.01 -2.23 -10.78
CA PHE A 533 12.32 -3.38 -10.17
C PHE A 533 12.97 -3.72 -8.84
N SER A 534 12.31 -4.55 -8.04
CA SER A 534 13.00 -5.16 -6.89
C SER A 534 14.23 -5.94 -7.34
N ASP A 535 15.21 -6.09 -6.44
CA ASP A 535 16.49 -6.78 -6.75
C ASP A 535 16.24 -8.19 -7.32
N GLU A 536 15.25 -8.91 -6.80
CA GLU A 536 14.90 -10.26 -7.23
C GLU A 536 14.32 -10.32 -8.64
N VAL A 537 13.38 -9.40 -8.92
CA VAL A 537 12.78 -9.30 -10.25
C VAL A 537 13.83 -8.85 -11.25
N THR A 538 14.71 -7.91 -10.89
CA THR A 538 15.85 -7.48 -11.71
C THR A 538 16.76 -8.67 -12.07
N GLU A 539 17.08 -9.53 -11.10
CA GLU A 539 17.91 -10.71 -11.36
C GLU A 539 17.25 -11.69 -12.32
N GLU A 540 15.94 -11.96 -12.15
CA GLU A 540 15.18 -12.82 -13.06
C GLU A 540 15.14 -12.26 -14.49
N LEU A 541 14.99 -10.92 -14.62
CA LEU A 541 14.90 -10.25 -15.92
C LEU A 541 16.25 -10.19 -16.64
N LEU A 542 17.37 -10.12 -15.91
CA LEU A 542 18.73 -10.12 -16.49
C LEU A 542 19.20 -11.53 -16.85
N GLY A 543 18.67 -12.58 -16.22
CA GLY A 543 18.95 -14.00 -16.49
C GLY A 543 20.15 -14.54 -15.88
#